data_193fda7de069c172fb07516b86340878
#
_entry.id   193fda7de069c172fb07516b86340878
#
_cell.length_a   1.000
_cell.length_b   1.000
_cell.length_c   1.000
_cell.angle_alpha   90.00
_cell.angle_beta   90.00
_cell.angle_gamma   90.00
#
_symmetry.space_group_name_H-M   'P 1'
#
loop_
_entity.id
_entity.type
_entity.pdbx_description
1 polymer ?
#
loop_
_entity_poly.entity_id
_entity_poly.type
_entity_poly.pdbx_seq_one_letter_code
_entity_poly.pdbx_strand_id
1 'polypeptide(L)'
;QCPMTTDHQSLLNMLVNVRTDLAERSLIQDGTAIGMGLANAVARLKDSKTKSKVVILLTDGSNNMGDISPLTAAQIAKSYNIRVYTIAMGSKSLAPYPINVGGTVKYVNMRADIDTQTLQRIANTSDGQFYRATNTAELKKIYKDIDKLEKTRLNTKNFSKRSEAFVPFAIAAVLILIIDMLLRLTVFRRLP
;
A
#
# COMPACT_ATOMS: atom_id res chain seq x y z
N GLN A 1 2.73 10.91 15.66
CA GLN A 1 3.26 10.14 14.52
C GLN A 1 4.01 8.92 15.04
N CYS A 2 3.59 7.71 14.61
CA CYS A 2 4.24 6.48 15.01
C CYS A 2 5.42 6.16 14.07
N PRO A 3 6.61 5.81 14.57
CA PRO A 3 7.67 5.26 13.75
C PRO A 3 7.28 3.89 13.19
N MET A 4 7.94 3.44 12.11
CA MET A 4 7.75 2.10 11.60
C MET A 4 8.24 1.09 12.63
N THR A 5 7.36 0.18 13.06
CA THR A 5 7.65 -0.81 14.11
C THR A 5 7.00 -2.15 13.78
N THR A 6 7.63 -3.23 14.25
CA THR A 6 7.06 -4.58 14.28
C THR A 6 6.36 -4.87 15.62
N ASP A 7 6.47 -3.95 16.58
CA ASP A 7 5.79 -4.04 17.87
C ASP A 7 4.34 -3.58 17.76
N HIS A 8 3.44 -4.54 17.57
CA HIS A 8 2.01 -4.29 17.45
C HIS A 8 1.39 -3.74 18.74
N GLN A 9 1.93 -4.10 19.91
CA GLN A 9 1.37 -3.65 21.19
C GLN A 9 1.65 -2.15 21.38
N SER A 10 2.86 -1.69 21.11
CA SER A 10 3.18 -0.26 21.13
C SER A 10 2.34 0.53 20.13
N LEU A 11 2.10 -0.03 18.93
CA LEU A 11 1.25 0.60 17.93
C LEU A 11 -0.20 0.76 18.43
N LEU A 12 -0.77 -0.29 19.02
CA LEU A 12 -2.13 -0.25 19.59
C LEU A 12 -2.23 0.76 20.73
N ASN A 13 -1.23 0.81 21.61
CA ASN A 13 -1.20 1.77 22.71
C ASN A 13 -1.13 3.21 22.21
N MET A 14 -0.39 3.48 21.14
CA MET A 14 -0.37 4.81 20.50
C MET A 14 -1.71 5.14 19.85
N LEU A 15 -2.37 4.17 19.21
CA LEU A 15 -3.66 4.38 18.55
C LEU A 15 -4.77 4.76 19.54
N VAL A 16 -4.77 4.21 20.74
CA VAL A 16 -5.74 4.57 21.80
C VAL A 16 -5.64 6.03 22.21
N ASN A 17 -4.46 6.64 22.07
CA ASN A 17 -4.23 8.04 22.40
C ASN A 17 -4.59 9.01 21.25
N VAL A 18 -4.97 8.50 20.08
CA VAL A 18 -5.43 9.36 18.96
C VAL A 18 -6.82 9.90 19.30
N ARG A 19 -6.91 11.22 19.39
CA ARG A 19 -8.16 11.94 19.74
C ARG A 19 -8.70 12.66 18.53
N THR A 20 -10.01 12.70 18.43
CA THR A 20 -10.73 13.40 17.35
C THR A 20 -11.08 14.85 17.69
N ASP A 21 -10.91 15.25 18.95
CA ASP A 21 -11.26 16.58 19.47
C ASP A 21 -10.18 17.68 19.27
N LEU A 22 -9.14 17.38 18.50
CA LEU A 22 -8.02 18.30 18.29
C LEU A 22 -8.42 19.56 17.51
N ALA A 23 -9.31 19.42 16.54
CA ALA A 23 -9.84 20.56 15.76
C ALA A 23 -10.76 21.44 16.63
N GLU A 24 -11.64 20.83 17.44
CA GLU A 24 -12.51 21.55 18.38
C GLU A 24 -11.71 22.37 19.40
N ARG A 25 -10.53 21.87 19.79
CA ARG A 25 -9.59 22.57 20.68
C ARG A 25 -8.70 23.59 19.97
N SER A 26 -8.90 23.84 18.69
CA SER A 26 -8.07 24.74 17.87
C SER A 26 -6.57 24.40 17.86
N LEU A 27 -6.22 23.13 18.14
CA LEU A 27 -4.84 22.66 18.10
C LEU A 27 -4.40 22.32 16.66
N ILE A 28 -5.35 22.05 15.77
CA ILE A 28 -5.15 21.83 14.33
C ILE A 28 -6.27 22.53 13.57
N GLN A 29 -6.04 22.85 12.30
CA GLN A 29 -7.09 23.33 11.42
C GLN A 29 -8.10 22.21 11.14
N ASP A 30 -9.38 22.56 11.11
CA ASP A 30 -10.44 21.64 10.72
C ASP A 30 -10.39 21.38 9.22
N GLY A 31 -10.55 20.12 8.83
CA GLY A 31 -10.56 19.70 7.44
C GLY A 31 -9.83 18.39 7.18
N THR A 32 -9.89 17.94 5.92
CA THR A 32 -9.32 16.67 5.47
C THR A 32 -8.21 16.91 4.45
N ALA A 33 -6.96 16.66 4.83
CA ALA A 33 -5.77 16.86 4.00
C ALA A 33 -5.24 15.51 3.48
N ILE A 34 -5.99 14.89 2.55
CA ILE A 34 -5.66 13.56 2.00
C ILE A 34 -4.28 13.55 1.33
N GLY A 35 -4.00 14.56 0.51
CA GLY A 35 -2.73 14.65 -0.22
C GLY A 35 -1.53 14.77 0.70
N MET A 36 -1.63 15.58 1.74
CA MET A 36 -0.57 15.76 2.74
C MET A 36 -0.38 14.49 3.58
N GLY A 37 -1.47 13.85 4.01
CA GLY A 37 -1.43 12.58 4.75
C GLY A 37 -0.75 11.48 3.94
N LEU A 38 -1.10 11.35 2.66
CA LEU A 38 -0.50 10.40 1.74
C LEU A 38 0.98 10.70 1.49
N ALA A 39 1.35 11.96 1.25
CA ALA A 39 2.74 12.36 1.06
C ALA A 39 3.61 12.03 2.29
N ASN A 40 3.10 12.29 3.50
CA ASN A 40 3.78 11.93 4.75
C ASN A 40 3.97 10.41 4.91
N ALA A 41 2.97 9.60 4.53
CA ALA A 41 3.08 8.15 4.56
C ALA A 41 4.14 7.65 3.56
N VAL A 42 4.14 8.20 2.35
CA VAL A 42 5.14 7.90 1.31
C VAL A 42 6.55 8.28 1.76
N ALA A 43 6.74 9.47 2.35
CA ALA A 43 8.03 9.93 2.86
C ALA A 43 8.62 8.97 3.90
N ARG A 44 7.77 8.31 4.70
CA ARG A 44 8.22 7.30 5.68
C ARG A 44 8.55 5.95 5.07
N LEU A 45 7.86 5.57 3.99
CA LEU A 45 8.03 4.26 3.34
C LEU A 45 9.10 4.26 2.25
N LYS A 46 9.46 5.42 1.67
CA LYS A 46 10.34 5.51 0.51
C LYS A 46 11.67 4.78 0.71
N ASP A 47 12.30 4.97 1.87
CA ASP A 47 13.62 4.41 2.20
C ASP A 47 13.56 3.01 2.80
N SER A 48 12.35 2.45 2.98
CA SER A 48 12.18 1.10 3.51
C SER A 48 12.73 0.05 2.55
N LYS A 49 13.50 -0.91 3.08
CA LYS A 49 14.08 -2.04 2.32
C LYS A 49 13.11 -3.21 2.15
N THR A 50 11.85 -3.07 2.56
CA THR A 50 10.84 -4.14 2.44
C THR A 50 10.52 -4.45 0.98
N LYS A 51 10.24 -5.72 0.69
CA LYS A 51 9.89 -6.19 -0.67
C LYS A 51 8.54 -5.64 -1.16
N SER A 52 7.64 -5.36 -0.25
CA SER A 52 6.33 -4.74 -0.53
C SER A 52 6.17 -3.50 0.34
N LYS A 53 5.73 -2.41 -0.29
CA LYS A 53 5.41 -1.14 0.36
C LYS A 53 3.96 -0.80 0.02
N VAL A 54 3.15 -0.67 1.06
CA VAL A 54 1.70 -0.46 0.92
C VAL A 54 1.24 0.65 1.84
N VAL A 55 0.40 1.53 1.32
CA VAL A 55 -0.36 2.51 2.11
C VAL A 55 -1.84 2.18 1.97
N ILE A 56 -2.56 2.16 3.07
CA ILE A 56 -4.02 2.08 3.08
C ILE A 56 -4.54 3.45 3.51
N LEU A 57 -5.20 4.13 2.58
CA LEU A 57 -5.83 5.42 2.80
C LEU A 57 -7.31 5.19 3.11
N LEU A 58 -7.71 5.42 4.35
CA LEU A 58 -9.10 5.36 4.81
C LEU A 58 -9.60 6.78 5.02
N THR A 59 -10.72 7.14 4.40
CA THR A 59 -11.34 8.46 4.55
C THR A 59 -12.86 8.37 4.45
N ASP A 60 -13.53 9.25 5.14
CA ASP A 60 -14.98 9.48 5.09
C ASP A 60 -15.34 10.84 4.47
N GLY A 61 -14.34 11.65 4.08
CA GLY A 61 -14.50 12.98 3.50
C GLY A 61 -13.76 13.19 2.19
N SER A 62 -13.97 14.38 1.64
CA SER A 62 -13.27 14.91 0.46
C SER A 62 -12.01 15.66 0.89
N ASN A 63 -11.02 15.74 -0.01
CA ASN A 63 -9.84 16.57 0.23
C ASN A 63 -10.19 18.04 0.13
N ASN A 64 -10.16 18.76 1.23
CA ASN A 64 -10.51 20.20 1.31
C ASN A 64 -9.41 21.06 1.93
N MET A 65 -8.28 20.43 2.35
CA MET A 65 -7.15 21.09 3.01
C MET A 65 -5.81 20.54 2.50
N GLY A 66 -4.74 21.30 2.77
CA GLY A 66 -3.35 20.92 2.50
C GLY A 66 -2.86 21.35 1.12
N ASP A 67 -1.53 21.59 1.03
CA ASP A 67 -0.87 22.18 -0.15
C ASP A 67 -0.53 21.13 -1.21
N ILE A 68 -0.57 19.84 -0.87
CA ILE A 68 -0.23 18.75 -1.79
C ILE A 68 -1.51 18.13 -2.35
N SER A 69 -1.64 18.15 -3.68
CA SER A 69 -2.72 17.45 -4.37
C SER A 69 -2.66 15.95 -4.11
N PRO A 70 -3.81 15.28 -3.81
CA PRO A 70 -3.86 13.83 -3.63
C PRO A 70 -3.30 13.04 -4.81
N LEU A 71 -3.52 13.49 -6.04
CA LEU A 71 -2.99 12.84 -7.24
C LEU A 71 -1.48 13.00 -7.37
N THR A 72 -0.92 14.16 -7.01
CA THR A 72 0.53 14.36 -6.97
C THR A 72 1.16 13.42 -5.96
N ALA A 73 0.58 13.29 -4.76
CA ALA A 73 1.06 12.35 -3.76
C ALA A 73 0.99 10.88 -4.23
N ALA A 74 -0.04 10.51 -5.00
CA ALA A 74 -0.15 9.18 -5.61
C ALA A 74 0.91 8.93 -6.68
N GLN A 75 1.25 9.92 -7.50
CA GLN A 75 2.35 9.85 -8.48
C GLN A 75 3.71 9.65 -7.79
N ILE A 76 3.95 10.38 -6.71
CA ILE A 76 5.15 10.20 -5.88
C ILE A 76 5.17 8.79 -5.29
N ALA A 77 4.05 8.27 -4.76
CA ALA A 77 3.96 6.91 -4.26
C ALA A 77 4.37 5.89 -5.33
N LYS A 78 3.85 6.05 -6.55
CA LYS A 78 4.20 5.19 -7.70
C LYS A 78 5.69 5.21 -8.00
N SER A 79 6.34 6.37 -8.02
CA SER A 79 7.77 6.51 -8.32
C SER A 79 8.67 5.76 -7.32
N TYR A 80 8.19 5.57 -6.08
CA TYR A 80 8.87 4.77 -5.05
C TYR A 80 8.37 3.32 -4.94
N ASN A 81 7.56 2.85 -5.92
CA ASN A 81 6.93 1.52 -5.91
C ASN A 81 6.08 1.27 -4.65
N ILE A 82 5.40 2.30 -4.17
CA ILE A 82 4.47 2.24 -3.04
C ILE A 82 3.06 2.17 -3.60
N ARG A 83 2.34 1.08 -3.30
CA ARG A 83 0.93 0.92 -3.68
C ARG A 83 0.02 1.59 -2.68
N VAL A 84 -0.99 2.29 -3.18
CA VAL A 84 -1.99 2.94 -2.33
C VAL A 84 -3.35 2.29 -2.55
N TYR A 85 -3.85 1.63 -1.51
CA TYR A 85 -5.23 1.17 -1.46
C TYR A 85 -6.08 2.25 -0.83
N THR A 86 -7.16 2.64 -1.50
CA THR A 86 -8.06 3.67 -0.99
C THR A 86 -9.38 3.06 -0.57
N ILE A 87 -9.85 3.43 0.62
CA ILE A 87 -11.10 2.94 1.20
C ILE A 87 -11.97 4.15 1.55
N ALA A 88 -13.08 4.30 0.84
CA ALA A 88 -14.12 5.26 1.20
C ALA A 88 -15.00 4.67 2.31
N MET A 89 -15.06 5.32 3.47
CA MET A 89 -15.89 4.88 4.59
C MET A 89 -17.14 5.76 4.68
N GLY A 90 -18.31 5.19 4.53
CA GLY A 90 -19.57 5.91 4.71
C GLY A 90 -20.70 5.42 3.82
N SER A 91 -21.91 5.65 4.31
CA SER A 91 -23.14 5.40 3.56
C SER A 91 -23.43 6.58 2.62
N LYS A 92 -24.20 6.32 1.56
CA LYS A 92 -24.77 7.40 0.70
C LYS A 92 -25.91 8.15 1.38
N SER A 93 -26.23 7.81 2.62
CA SER A 93 -27.33 8.41 3.38
C SER A 93 -26.98 9.81 3.87
N LEU A 94 -28.02 10.60 4.07
CA LEU A 94 -27.92 11.91 4.70
C LEU A 94 -27.50 11.72 6.16
N ALA A 95 -26.50 12.47 6.60
CA ALA A 95 -26.09 12.53 8.00
C ALA A 95 -26.46 13.89 8.60
N PRO A 96 -26.90 13.96 9.87
CA PRO A 96 -27.16 15.23 10.52
C PRO A 96 -25.84 15.97 10.77
N TYR A 97 -25.69 17.12 10.14
CA TYR A 97 -24.53 18.00 10.29
C TYR A 97 -24.90 19.20 11.16
N PRO A 98 -24.18 19.50 12.24
CA PRO A 98 -24.45 20.66 13.08
C PRO A 98 -24.01 21.94 12.37
N ILE A 99 -24.93 22.90 12.20
CA ILE A 99 -24.63 24.25 11.73
C ILE A 99 -24.98 25.25 12.83
N ASN A 100 -24.12 26.23 13.03
CA ASN A 100 -24.36 27.31 13.99
C ASN A 100 -25.08 28.45 13.29
N VAL A 101 -26.35 28.69 13.64
CA VAL A 101 -27.15 29.79 13.10
C VAL A 101 -27.54 30.71 14.25
N GLY A 102 -26.92 31.89 14.32
CA GLY A 102 -27.22 32.88 15.34
C GLY A 102 -26.98 32.40 16.77
N GLY A 103 -25.93 31.63 17.04
CA GLY A 103 -25.60 31.09 18.37
C GLY A 103 -26.37 29.82 18.78
N THR A 104 -27.26 29.33 17.90
CA THR A 104 -27.99 28.07 18.14
C THR A 104 -27.53 26.98 17.18
N VAL A 105 -27.21 25.81 17.70
CA VAL A 105 -26.84 24.65 16.87
C VAL A 105 -28.10 24.02 16.27
N LYS A 106 -28.21 24.07 14.94
CA LYS A 106 -29.25 23.37 14.17
C LYS A 106 -28.62 22.21 13.41
N TYR A 107 -29.29 21.05 13.39
CA TYR A 107 -28.86 19.90 12.60
C TYR A 107 -29.53 19.93 11.23
N VAL A 108 -28.71 19.93 10.19
CA VAL A 108 -29.18 19.87 8.79
C VAL A 108 -28.68 18.56 8.20
N ASN A 109 -29.59 17.83 7.56
CA ASN A 109 -29.19 16.59 6.88
C ASN A 109 -28.36 16.92 5.64
N MET A 110 -27.08 16.65 5.68
CA MET A 110 -26.14 16.80 4.57
C MET A 110 -25.66 15.43 4.07
N ARG A 111 -25.44 15.33 2.77
CA ARG A 111 -24.73 14.16 2.23
C ARG A 111 -23.25 14.26 2.60
N ALA A 112 -22.71 13.21 3.15
CA ALA A 112 -21.26 13.06 3.21
C ALA A 112 -20.72 13.03 1.78
N ASP A 113 -20.06 14.11 1.38
CA ASP A 113 -19.49 14.24 0.04
C ASP A 113 -18.10 13.54 0.04
N ILE A 114 -18.13 12.26 -0.27
CA ILE A 114 -16.90 11.48 -0.42
C ILE A 114 -16.55 11.51 -1.91
N ASP A 115 -15.43 12.13 -2.24
CA ASP A 115 -14.89 12.15 -3.60
C ASP A 115 -14.32 10.78 -3.99
N THR A 116 -15.24 9.88 -4.32
CA THR A 116 -14.89 8.51 -4.74
C THR A 116 -14.11 8.51 -6.05
N GLN A 117 -14.30 9.51 -6.91
CA GLN A 117 -13.60 9.62 -8.18
C GLN A 117 -12.10 9.89 -7.95
N THR A 118 -11.78 10.85 -7.10
CA THR A 118 -10.38 11.13 -6.73
C THR A 118 -9.73 9.93 -6.04
N LEU A 119 -10.44 9.26 -5.12
CA LEU A 119 -9.91 8.06 -4.46
C LEU A 119 -9.62 6.92 -5.44
N GLN A 120 -10.49 6.71 -6.42
CA GLN A 120 -10.27 5.72 -7.48
C GLN A 120 -9.06 6.06 -8.36
N ARG A 121 -8.90 7.36 -8.70
CA ARG A 121 -7.74 7.84 -9.47
C ARG A 121 -6.43 7.67 -8.69
N ILE A 122 -6.40 7.95 -7.38
CA ILE A 122 -5.24 7.71 -6.52
C ILE A 122 -4.83 6.23 -6.56
N ALA A 123 -5.78 5.32 -6.32
CA ALA A 123 -5.52 3.89 -6.31
C ALA A 123 -4.98 3.41 -7.67
N ASN A 124 -5.64 3.78 -8.77
CA ASN A 124 -5.23 3.39 -10.12
C ASN A 124 -3.83 3.93 -10.48
N THR A 125 -3.53 5.18 -10.09
CA THR A 125 -2.22 5.79 -10.35
C THR A 125 -1.08 5.05 -9.67
N SER A 126 -1.31 4.51 -8.47
CA SER A 126 -0.30 3.85 -7.63
C SER A 126 -0.37 2.32 -7.66
N ASP A 127 -0.99 1.73 -8.67
CA ASP A 127 -1.15 0.28 -8.87
C ASP A 127 -1.85 -0.44 -7.68
N GLY A 128 -2.66 0.30 -6.93
CA GLY A 128 -3.53 -0.20 -5.87
C GLY A 128 -4.96 -0.46 -6.35
N GLN A 129 -5.90 -0.52 -5.40
CA GLN A 129 -7.33 -0.70 -5.67
C GLN A 129 -8.16 0.20 -4.76
N PHE A 130 -9.32 0.63 -5.28
CA PHE A 130 -10.32 1.38 -4.55
C PHE A 130 -11.37 0.44 -3.96
N TYR A 131 -11.76 0.69 -2.72
CA TYR A 131 -12.82 0.00 -2.01
C TYR A 131 -13.80 0.99 -1.38
N ARG A 132 -14.99 0.49 -1.08
CA ARG A 132 -15.99 1.22 -0.30
C ARG A 132 -16.47 0.33 0.83
N ALA A 133 -16.54 0.89 2.04
CA ALA A 133 -17.08 0.23 3.21
C ALA A 133 -18.19 1.09 3.82
N THR A 134 -19.31 0.49 4.17
CA THR A 134 -20.44 1.15 4.84
C THR A 134 -20.52 0.79 6.31
N ASN A 135 -19.81 -0.26 6.71
CA ASN A 135 -19.80 -0.77 8.07
C ASN A 135 -18.46 -1.46 8.41
N THR A 136 -18.26 -1.74 9.70
CA THR A 136 -17.03 -2.36 10.21
C THR A 136 -16.81 -3.79 9.68
N ALA A 137 -17.87 -4.54 9.39
CA ALA A 137 -17.73 -5.90 8.87
C ALA A 137 -17.16 -5.90 7.44
N GLU A 138 -17.67 -5.00 6.58
CA GLU A 138 -17.12 -4.78 5.25
C GLU A 138 -15.68 -4.30 5.31
N LEU A 139 -15.35 -3.36 6.19
CA LEU A 139 -14.00 -2.87 6.37
C LEU A 139 -13.04 -4.01 6.74
N LYS A 140 -13.42 -4.87 7.69
CA LYS A 140 -12.62 -6.05 8.06
C LYS A 140 -12.40 -7.02 6.89
N LYS A 141 -13.43 -7.20 6.03
CA LYS A 141 -13.30 -8.03 4.81
C LYS A 141 -12.30 -7.41 3.84
N ILE A 142 -12.39 -6.10 3.59
CA ILE A 142 -11.48 -5.37 2.69
C ILE A 142 -10.03 -5.52 3.16
N TYR A 143 -9.74 -5.37 4.46
CA TYR A 143 -8.38 -5.57 4.99
C TYR A 143 -7.85 -6.98 4.73
N LYS A 144 -8.71 -8.02 4.90
CA LYS A 144 -8.33 -9.41 4.58
C LYS A 144 -8.06 -9.61 3.09
N ASP A 145 -8.85 -8.98 2.23
CA ASP A 145 -8.68 -9.06 0.78
C ASP A 145 -7.36 -8.38 0.34
N ILE A 146 -7.04 -7.21 0.89
CA ILE A 146 -5.76 -6.53 0.64
C ILE A 146 -4.58 -7.39 1.12
N ASP A 147 -4.65 -7.96 2.32
CA ASP A 147 -3.59 -8.85 2.85
C ASP A 147 -3.36 -10.06 1.93
N LYS A 148 -4.43 -10.70 1.48
CA LYS A 148 -4.35 -11.82 0.53
C LYS A 148 -3.73 -11.44 -0.81
N LEU A 149 -4.14 -10.29 -1.38
CA LEU A 149 -3.59 -9.77 -2.64
C LEU A 149 -2.09 -9.50 -2.52
N GLU A 150 -1.65 -8.87 -1.43
CA GLU A 150 -0.25 -8.55 -1.23
C GLU A 150 0.62 -9.79 -1.00
N LYS A 151 0.13 -10.77 -0.25
CA LYS A 151 0.81 -12.06 -0.06
C LYS A 151 0.95 -12.83 -1.39
N THR A 152 -0.07 -12.84 -2.23
CA THR A 152 -0.03 -13.49 -3.54
C THR A 152 1.00 -12.82 -4.45
N ARG A 153 1.05 -11.50 -4.50
CA ARG A 153 2.02 -10.74 -5.30
C ARG A 153 3.47 -10.96 -4.84
N LEU A 154 3.70 -11.09 -3.54
CA LEU A 154 5.03 -11.40 -3.00
C LEU A 154 5.50 -12.80 -3.43
N ASN A 155 4.61 -13.78 -3.39
CA ASN A 155 4.91 -15.15 -3.79
C ASN A 155 5.23 -15.23 -5.30
N THR A 156 4.46 -14.57 -6.15
CA THR A 156 4.68 -14.56 -7.61
C THR A 156 6.04 -13.96 -7.98
N LYS A 157 6.44 -12.87 -7.33
CA LYS A 157 7.77 -12.25 -7.56
C LYS A 157 8.94 -13.15 -7.13
N ASN A 158 8.74 -14.00 -6.13
CA ASN A 158 9.79 -14.94 -5.71
C ASN A 158 9.95 -16.10 -6.70
N PHE A 159 8.88 -16.56 -7.35
CA PHE A 159 8.95 -17.61 -8.39
C PHE A 159 9.65 -17.15 -9.67
N SER A 160 9.50 -15.88 -10.07
CA SER A 160 10.09 -15.36 -11.31
C SER A 160 11.63 -15.14 -11.21
N LYS A 161 12.24 -15.23 -10.03
CA LYS A 161 13.68 -15.04 -9.82
C LYS A 161 14.48 -16.35 -9.66
N ARG A 162 13.87 -17.52 -9.73
CA ARG A 162 14.59 -18.77 -9.83
C ARG A 162 15.05 -18.99 -11.28
N SER A 163 16.10 -18.29 -11.69
CA SER A 163 16.87 -18.71 -12.84
C SER A 163 17.62 -19.98 -12.42
N GLU A 164 17.33 -21.06 -13.09
CA GLU A 164 18.05 -22.33 -12.89
C GLU A 164 19.48 -22.16 -13.38
N ALA A 165 20.37 -21.77 -12.45
CA ALA A 165 21.78 -21.55 -12.76
C ALA A 165 22.55 -22.86 -13.01
N PHE A 166 21.90 -24.04 -12.94
CA PHE A 166 22.59 -25.30 -13.11
C PHE A 166 22.89 -25.63 -14.58
N VAL A 167 22.13 -25.10 -15.53
CA VAL A 167 22.24 -25.40 -16.97
C VAL A 167 23.65 -25.19 -17.51
N PRO A 168 24.35 -24.04 -17.29
CA PRO A 168 25.71 -23.86 -17.77
C PRO A 168 26.71 -24.86 -17.15
N PHE A 169 26.52 -25.23 -15.88
CA PHE A 169 27.36 -26.22 -15.21
C PHE A 169 27.13 -27.64 -15.75
N ALA A 170 25.89 -28.00 -16.05
CA ALA A 170 25.54 -29.28 -16.66
C ALA A 170 26.15 -29.41 -18.06
N ILE A 171 26.09 -28.36 -18.87
CA ILE A 171 26.72 -28.33 -20.20
C ILE A 171 28.24 -28.48 -20.10
N ALA A 172 28.90 -27.76 -19.17
CA ALA A 172 30.32 -27.89 -18.94
C ALA A 172 30.73 -29.32 -18.50
N ALA A 173 29.96 -29.94 -17.63
CA ALA A 173 30.19 -31.32 -17.19
C ALA A 173 30.12 -32.32 -18.36
N VAL A 174 29.12 -32.20 -19.23
CA VAL A 174 28.94 -33.04 -20.42
C VAL A 174 30.14 -32.85 -21.39
N LEU A 175 30.55 -31.61 -21.63
CA LEU A 175 31.72 -31.33 -22.49
C LEU A 175 33.00 -31.98 -21.94
N ILE A 176 33.27 -31.89 -20.63
CA ILE A 176 34.42 -32.52 -19.99
C ILE A 176 34.37 -34.04 -20.17
N LEU A 177 33.21 -34.68 -20.00
CA LEU A 177 33.06 -36.11 -20.22
C LEU A 177 33.32 -36.52 -21.66
N ILE A 178 32.87 -35.75 -22.64
CA ILE A 178 33.12 -35.99 -24.08
C ILE A 178 34.63 -35.88 -24.37
N ILE A 179 35.31 -34.87 -23.81
CA ILE A 179 36.75 -34.67 -23.98
C ILE A 179 37.53 -35.85 -23.38
N ASP A 180 37.19 -36.29 -22.13
CA ASP A 180 37.83 -37.44 -21.50
C ASP A 180 37.68 -38.71 -22.36
N MET A 181 36.46 -38.96 -22.86
CA MET A 181 36.19 -40.10 -23.75
C MET A 181 37.03 -40.05 -25.02
N LEU A 182 37.12 -38.86 -25.66
CA LEU A 182 37.94 -38.70 -26.87
C LEU A 182 39.43 -38.90 -26.60
N LEU A 183 39.95 -38.41 -25.48
CA LEU A 183 41.35 -38.57 -25.09
C LEU A 183 41.66 -40.05 -24.83
N ARG A 184 40.80 -40.82 -24.20
CA ARG A 184 40.93 -42.24 -23.98
C ARG A 184 40.95 -43.04 -25.27
N LEU A 185 40.14 -42.67 -26.24
CA LEU A 185 40.05 -43.36 -27.54
C LEU A 185 41.19 -43.00 -28.50
N THR A 186 41.79 -41.81 -28.41
CA THR A 186 42.79 -41.32 -29.35
C THR A 186 44.22 -41.38 -28.80
N VAL A 187 44.47 -40.75 -27.65
CA VAL A 187 45.82 -40.52 -27.09
C VAL A 187 46.24 -41.65 -26.14
N PHE A 188 45.30 -42.08 -25.27
CA PHE A 188 45.61 -43.13 -24.25
C PHE A 188 45.18 -44.54 -24.68
N ARG A 189 44.97 -44.75 -25.97
CA ARG A 189 44.75 -46.11 -26.49
C ARG A 189 46.04 -46.90 -26.34
N ARG A 190 46.22 -47.59 -25.20
CA ARG A 190 47.28 -48.60 -25.05
C ARG A 190 46.93 -49.77 -25.97
N LEU A 191 47.72 -49.92 -27.02
CA LEU A 191 47.77 -51.19 -27.75
C LEU A 191 48.28 -52.26 -26.80
N PRO A 192 47.78 -53.49 -26.87
CA PRO A 192 48.27 -54.62 -26.06
C PRO A 192 49.69 -54.98 -26.44
#